data_ff38260bd672f9909497f5f2a003e1cf
#
_entry.id   ff38260bd672f9909497f5f2a003e1cf
#
_cell.length_a   1.000
_cell.length_b   1.000
_cell.length_c   1.000
_cell.angle_alpha   90.00
_cell.angle_beta   90.00
_cell.angle_gamma   90.00
#
_symmetry.space_group_name_H-M   'P 1'
#
loop_
_entity.id
_entity.type
_entity.pdbx_description
1 polymer ?
#
loop_
_entity_poly.entity_id
_entity_poly.type
_entity_poly.pdbx_seq_one_letter_code
_entity_poly.pdbx_strand_id
1 'polypeptide(L)'
;MTEILLWAGYFAVFAFLVHKGRSKDAVLSGSVGFGVQAFAYVATYISAVALVGFGGLAHAYGLQMLLVAAGNVWFGTWAVYRFLAWPTRKWQERLGARTPAQLLGLGHGSPSLTRAMAFVFALFLGVYGSAVIKGAALLLAEFLPVPVWALIWLVAIIVGLTVFIGGLRGVL
;
A
#
# COMPACT_ATOMS: atom_id res chain seq x y z
N MET A 1 24.43 -16.52 -12.88
CA MET A 1 23.98 -17.60 -11.99
C MET A 1 23.60 -17.09 -10.60
N THR A 2 24.41 -16.26 -9.95
CA THR A 2 24.14 -15.67 -8.62
C THR A 2 22.85 -14.84 -8.58
N GLU A 3 22.54 -14.06 -9.60
CA GLU A 3 21.33 -13.25 -9.67
C GLU A 3 20.04 -14.09 -9.75
N ILE A 4 20.08 -15.18 -10.53
CA ILE A 4 18.93 -16.09 -10.64
C ILE A 4 18.65 -16.76 -9.29
N LEU A 5 19.70 -17.14 -8.55
CA LEU A 5 19.55 -17.72 -7.20
C LEU A 5 19.02 -16.72 -6.19
N LEU A 6 19.43 -15.45 -6.27
CA LEU A 6 18.89 -14.37 -5.42
C LEU A 6 17.40 -14.14 -5.68
N TRP A 7 17.00 -14.06 -6.95
CA TRP A 7 15.60 -13.91 -7.33
C TRP A 7 14.75 -15.13 -6.93
N ALA A 8 15.28 -16.34 -7.17
CA ALA A 8 14.60 -17.56 -6.75
C ALA A 8 14.43 -17.62 -5.23
N GLY A 9 15.45 -17.24 -4.45
CA GLY A 9 15.39 -17.14 -3.00
C GLY A 9 14.35 -16.11 -2.53
N TYR A 10 14.34 -14.93 -3.16
CA TYR A 10 13.34 -13.90 -2.87
C TYR A 10 11.91 -14.40 -3.10
N PHE A 11 11.64 -15.00 -4.27
CA PHE A 11 10.30 -15.51 -4.57
C PHE A 11 9.91 -16.69 -3.71
N ALA A 12 10.86 -17.55 -3.30
CA ALA A 12 10.59 -18.65 -2.37
C ALA A 12 10.19 -18.13 -0.97
N VAL A 13 10.93 -17.14 -0.44
CA VAL A 13 10.60 -16.49 0.83
C VAL A 13 9.25 -15.77 0.75
N PHE A 14 9.02 -15.05 -0.35
CA PHE A 14 7.76 -14.38 -0.59
C PHE A 14 6.57 -15.35 -0.63
N ALA A 15 6.68 -16.44 -1.41
CA ALA A 15 5.65 -17.48 -1.48
C ALA A 15 5.39 -18.15 -0.12
N PHE A 16 6.45 -18.40 0.65
CA PHE A 16 6.35 -18.94 2.01
C PHE A 16 5.60 -17.98 2.94
N LEU A 17 5.91 -16.69 2.91
CA LEU A 17 5.24 -15.68 3.73
C LEU A 17 3.76 -15.55 3.36
N VAL A 18 3.43 -15.52 2.06
CA VAL A 18 2.05 -15.49 1.56
C VAL A 18 1.28 -16.74 2.03
N HIS A 19 1.89 -17.92 1.94
CA HIS A 19 1.27 -19.17 2.40
C HIS A 19 1.03 -19.17 3.92
N LYS A 20 1.99 -18.71 4.70
CA LYS A 20 1.89 -18.61 6.16
C LYS A 20 0.86 -17.55 6.61
N GLY A 21 0.69 -16.48 5.82
CA GLY A 21 -0.27 -15.40 6.09
C GLY A 21 -1.75 -15.76 5.86
N ARG A 22 -2.06 -16.96 5.39
CA ARG A 22 -3.37 -17.42 4.89
C ARG A 22 -4.48 -17.57 5.94
N SER A 23 -4.63 -16.72 6.91
CA SER A 23 -5.76 -16.76 7.85
C SER A 23 -6.75 -15.63 7.61
N LYS A 24 -8.02 -16.00 7.38
CA LYS A 24 -9.09 -15.13 6.86
C LYS A 24 -9.53 -13.97 7.78
N ASP A 25 -9.22 -13.99 9.06
CA ASP A 25 -9.92 -13.12 10.04
C ASP A 25 -9.09 -12.02 10.69
N ALA A 26 -7.79 -11.95 10.46
CA ALA A 26 -6.95 -11.13 11.32
C ALA A 26 -6.86 -9.64 10.97
N VAL A 27 -7.03 -9.25 9.73
CA VAL A 27 -6.91 -7.84 9.35
C VAL A 27 -8.15 -7.05 9.74
N LEU A 28 -9.33 -7.68 9.65
CA LEU A 28 -10.59 -7.05 10.06
C LEU A 28 -10.81 -7.07 11.57
N SER A 29 -10.09 -7.95 12.29
CA SER A 29 -10.21 -8.08 13.76
C SER A 29 -9.27 -7.17 14.56
N GLY A 30 -8.37 -6.43 13.90
CA GLY A 30 -7.39 -5.59 14.57
C GLY A 30 -6.32 -6.36 15.36
N SER A 31 -6.19 -7.68 15.14
CA SER A 31 -5.29 -8.58 15.88
C SER A 31 -3.86 -8.66 15.32
N VAL A 32 -3.52 -7.78 14.38
CA VAL A 32 -2.15 -7.73 13.83
C VAL A 32 -1.24 -6.99 14.80
N GLY A 33 -0.13 -7.63 15.18
CA GLY A 33 0.83 -7.06 16.13
C GLY A 33 1.45 -5.74 15.63
N PHE A 34 1.79 -4.87 16.58
CA PHE A 34 2.35 -3.54 16.31
C PHE A 34 3.54 -3.55 15.33
N GLY A 35 4.46 -4.52 15.48
CA GLY A 35 5.62 -4.64 14.60
C GLY A 35 5.23 -4.86 13.14
N VAL A 36 4.31 -5.78 12.87
CA VAL A 36 3.83 -6.07 11.51
C VAL A 36 3.12 -4.85 10.91
N GLN A 37 2.30 -4.16 11.69
CA GLN A 37 1.64 -2.93 11.25
C GLN A 37 2.63 -1.82 10.93
N ALA A 38 3.68 -1.66 11.75
CA ALA A 38 4.72 -0.65 11.52
C ALA A 38 5.50 -0.96 10.22
N PHE A 39 5.89 -2.21 10.00
CA PHE A 39 6.56 -2.62 8.75
C PHE A 39 5.66 -2.46 7.53
N ALA A 40 4.39 -2.85 7.61
CA ALA A 40 3.43 -2.67 6.53
C ALA A 40 3.23 -1.19 6.19
N TYR A 41 3.16 -0.33 7.21
CA TYR A 41 3.07 1.11 7.01
C TYR A 41 4.30 1.68 6.29
N VAL A 42 5.51 1.32 6.75
CA VAL A 42 6.76 1.75 6.12
C VAL A 42 6.84 1.23 4.67
N ALA A 43 6.51 -0.04 4.43
CA ALA A 43 6.50 -0.62 3.09
C ALA A 43 5.50 0.07 2.15
N THR A 44 4.34 0.46 2.66
CA THR A 44 3.35 1.22 1.89
C THR A 44 3.82 2.65 1.62
N TYR A 45 4.49 3.27 2.58
CA TYR A 45 4.99 4.64 2.47
C TYR A 45 6.19 4.74 1.51
N ILE A 46 7.18 3.85 1.65
CA ILE A 46 8.34 3.72 0.77
C ILE A 46 7.93 2.85 -0.44
N SER A 47 6.93 3.34 -1.17
CA SER A 47 6.42 2.67 -2.37
C SER A 47 7.23 3.07 -3.62
N ALA A 48 7.01 2.35 -4.72
CA ALA A 48 7.56 2.74 -6.02
C ALA A 48 7.20 4.20 -6.39
N VAL A 49 6.03 4.70 -5.95
CA VAL A 49 5.63 6.10 -6.17
C VAL A 49 6.54 7.06 -5.40
N ALA A 50 6.93 6.73 -4.17
CA ALA A 50 7.86 7.55 -3.41
C ALA A 50 9.26 7.53 -4.04
N LEU A 51 9.79 6.35 -4.36
CA LEU A 51 11.13 6.21 -4.94
C LEU A 51 11.23 6.78 -6.35
N VAL A 52 10.32 6.39 -7.25
CA VAL A 52 10.34 6.86 -8.66
C VAL A 52 9.78 8.28 -8.76
N GLY A 53 8.68 8.58 -8.05
CA GLY A 53 8.04 9.89 -8.10
C GLY A 53 8.90 10.98 -7.48
N PHE A 54 9.23 10.88 -6.19
CA PHE A 54 10.07 11.89 -5.52
C PHE A 54 11.52 11.84 -5.99
N GLY A 55 12.07 10.67 -6.31
CA GLY A 55 13.40 10.54 -6.90
C GLY A 55 13.49 11.21 -8.27
N GLY A 56 12.51 10.99 -9.14
CA GLY A 56 12.41 11.63 -10.45
C GLY A 56 12.24 13.16 -10.33
N LEU A 57 11.41 13.63 -9.40
CA LEU A 57 11.25 15.06 -9.13
C LEU A 57 12.56 15.67 -8.55
N ALA A 58 13.26 14.95 -7.68
CA ALA A 58 14.54 15.40 -7.15
C ALA A 58 15.61 15.50 -8.26
N HIS A 59 15.59 14.58 -9.21
CA HIS A 59 16.45 14.65 -10.39
C HIS A 59 16.13 15.88 -11.26
N ALA A 60 14.85 16.20 -11.47
CA ALA A 60 14.41 17.29 -12.31
C ALA A 60 14.54 18.67 -11.65
N TYR A 61 14.23 18.77 -10.36
CA TYR A 61 14.11 20.03 -9.61
C TYR A 61 15.17 20.24 -8.53
N GLY A 62 16.06 19.27 -8.32
CA GLY A 62 17.14 19.36 -7.36
C GLY A 62 16.75 18.98 -5.91
N LEU A 63 17.69 19.18 -5.00
CA LEU A 63 17.62 18.75 -3.59
C LEU A 63 16.46 19.38 -2.79
N GLN A 64 15.88 20.46 -3.25
CA GLN A 64 14.71 21.10 -2.62
C GLN A 64 13.51 20.14 -2.50
N MET A 65 13.42 19.13 -3.38
CA MET A 65 12.38 18.11 -3.30
C MET A 65 12.54 17.20 -2.09
N LEU A 66 13.73 17.07 -1.52
CA LEU A 66 13.96 16.36 -0.26
C LEU A 66 13.28 17.06 0.92
N LEU A 67 13.23 18.41 0.90
CA LEU A 67 12.50 19.17 1.92
C LEU A 67 11.00 18.90 1.87
N VAL A 68 10.44 18.74 0.67
CA VAL A 68 9.03 18.37 0.49
C VAL A 68 8.77 16.96 1.02
N ALA A 69 9.64 16.00 0.69
CA ALA A 69 9.55 14.64 1.18
C ALA A 69 9.70 14.57 2.71
N ALA A 70 10.71 15.23 3.27
CA ALA A 70 10.93 15.31 4.70
C ALA A 70 9.77 16.01 5.43
N GLY A 71 9.27 17.11 4.88
CA GLY A 71 8.11 17.83 5.41
C GLY A 71 6.85 16.95 5.44
N ASN A 72 6.60 16.20 4.40
CA ASN A 72 5.48 15.27 4.33
C ASN A 72 5.61 14.16 5.41
N VAL A 73 6.79 13.54 5.53
CA VAL A 73 7.02 12.47 6.53
C VAL A 73 6.93 13.02 7.95
N TRP A 74 7.63 14.10 8.25
CA TRP A 74 7.76 14.59 9.62
C TRP A 74 6.54 15.36 10.09
N PHE A 75 6.08 16.34 9.30
CA PHE A 75 4.92 17.15 9.67
C PHE A 75 3.60 16.50 9.30
N GLY A 76 3.46 15.96 8.09
CA GLY A 76 2.22 15.36 7.63
C GLY A 76 1.86 14.13 8.44
N THR A 77 2.78 13.17 8.53
CA THR A 77 2.54 11.93 9.29
C THR A 77 2.38 12.21 10.78
N TRP A 78 3.25 13.03 11.37
CA TRP A 78 3.15 13.42 12.77
C TRP A 78 1.82 14.10 13.09
N ALA A 79 1.38 15.07 12.28
CA ALA A 79 0.12 15.77 12.49
C ALA A 79 -1.08 14.82 12.40
N VAL A 80 -1.10 13.93 11.40
CA VAL A 80 -2.16 12.92 11.26
C VAL A 80 -2.22 12.02 12.49
N TYR A 81 -1.10 11.46 12.93
CA TYR A 81 -1.08 10.58 14.10
C TYR A 81 -1.41 11.35 15.40
N ARG A 82 -0.92 12.57 15.55
CA ARG A 82 -1.12 13.36 16.77
C ARG A 82 -2.56 13.86 16.93
N PHE A 83 -3.20 14.26 15.82
CA PHE A 83 -4.50 14.94 15.89
C PHE A 83 -5.67 14.12 15.37
N LEU A 84 -5.45 13.25 14.35
CA LEU A 84 -6.54 12.52 13.70
C LEU A 84 -6.64 11.04 14.10
N ALA A 85 -5.53 10.37 14.36
CA ALA A 85 -5.56 8.91 14.53
C ALA A 85 -6.41 8.48 15.72
N TRP A 86 -6.22 9.11 16.88
CA TRP A 86 -6.98 8.75 18.08
C TRP A 86 -8.47 9.09 18.03
N PRO A 87 -8.91 10.30 17.63
CA PRO A 87 -10.33 10.61 17.44
C PRO A 87 -10.99 9.68 16.39
N THR A 88 -10.33 9.46 15.25
CA THR A 88 -10.85 8.59 14.19
C THR A 88 -11.06 7.17 14.68
N ARG A 89 -10.08 6.61 15.42
CA ARG A 89 -10.20 5.27 16.02
C ARG A 89 -11.35 5.18 17.00
N LYS A 90 -11.49 6.16 17.88
CA LYS A 90 -12.60 6.23 18.84
C LYS A 90 -13.98 6.30 18.17
N TRP A 91 -14.07 7.05 17.07
CA TRP A 91 -15.28 7.11 16.26
C TRP A 91 -15.57 5.80 15.55
N GLN A 92 -14.53 5.17 15.00
CA GLN A 92 -14.64 3.89 14.35
C GLN A 92 -15.16 2.81 15.31
N GLU A 93 -14.62 2.74 16.52
CA GLU A 93 -15.06 1.79 17.56
C GLU A 93 -16.50 2.06 17.99
N ARG A 94 -16.88 3.33 18.18
CA ARG A 94 -18.25 3.72 18.57
C ARG A 94 -19.30 3.39 17.51
N LEU A 95 -18.97 3.59 16.25
CA LEU A 95 -19.89 3.37 15.12
C LEU A 95 -19.85 1.92 14.60
N GLY A 96 -18.92 1.09 15.06
CA GLY A 96 -18.71 -0.25 14.53
C GLY A 96 -18.24 -0.27 13.06
N ALA A 97 -17.66 0.86 12.59
CA ALA A 97 -17.22 0.99 11.22
C ALA A 97 -15.95 0.16 10.98
N ARG A 98 -15.90 -0.58 9.86
CA ARG A 98 -14.73 -1.38 9.46
C ARG A 98 -13.93 -0.77 8.32
N THR A 99 -14.52 0.17 7.60
CA THR A 99 -13.88 0.83 6.46
C THR A 99 -14.05 2.35 6.56
N PRO A 100 -13.16 3.15 5.93
CA PRO A 100 -13.32 4.61 5.87
C PRO A 100 -14.65 5.04 5.26
N ALA A 101 -15.14 4.34 4.24
CA ALA A 101 -16.43 4.61 3.64
C ALA A 101 -17.59 4.41 4.63
N GLN A 102 -17.54 3.32 5.43
CA GLN A 102 -18.51 3.09 6.49
C GLN A 102 -18.42 4.14 7.60
N LEU A 103 -17.22 4.54 7.98
CA LEU A 103 -17.03 5.57 9.00
C LEU A 103 -17.73 6.88 8.61
N LEU A 104 -17.56 7.32 7.38
CA LEU A 104 -18.21 8.52 6.85
C LEU A 104 -19.74 8.35 6.77
N GLY A 105 -20.20 7.24 6.21
CA GLY A 105 -21.63 7.00 6.03
C GLY A 105 -22.38 6.82 7.34
N LEU A 106 -21.85 6.04 8.28
CA LEU A 106 -22.45 5.84 9.61
C LEU A 106 -22.38 7.11 10.45
N GLY A 107 -21.29 7.87 10.36
CA GLY A 107 -21.16 9.14 11.06
C GLY A 107 -22.21 10.19 10.64
N HIS A 108 -22.72 10.09 9.40
CA HIS A 108 -23.78 10.97 8.88
C HIS A 108 -25.16 10.29 8.82
N GLY A 109 -25.29 9.06 9.31
CA GLY A 109 -26.55 8.32 9.27
C GLY A 109 -27.07 8.04 7.85
N SER A 110 -26.17 8.00 6.83
CA SER A 110 -26.54 7.90 5.41
C SER A 110 -25.93 6.66 4.72
N PRO A 111 -26.74 5.61 4.46
CA PRO A 111 -26.27 4.45 3.70
C PRO A 111 -25.89 4.77 2.24
N SER A 112 -26.51 5.78 1.64
CA SER A 112 -26.15 6.24 0.28
C SER A 112 -24.77 6.88 0.26
N LEU A 113 -24.38 7.64 1.30
CA LEU A 113 -23.05 8.19 1.44
C LEU A 113 -21.99 7.07 1.57
N THR A 114 -22.29 6.01 2.34
CA THR A 114 -21.38 4.85 2.44
C THR A 114 -21.11 4.25 1.06
N ARG A 115 -22.14 4.04 0.24
CA ARG A 115 -22.01 3.48 -1.12
C ARG A 115 -21.24 4.40 -2.05
N ALA A 116 -21.57 5.69 -2.03
CA ALA A 116 -20.87 6.69 -2.84
C ALA A 116 -19.38 6.76 -2.47
N MET A 117 -19.05 6.82 -1.18
CA MET A 117 -17.66 6.84 -0.72
C MET A 117 -16.92 5.54 -1.02
N ALA A 118 -17.57 4.38 -0.91
CA ALA A 118 -16.96 3.11 -1.29
C ALA A 118 -16.61 3.08 -2.78
N PHE A 119 -17.49 3.58 -3.64
CA PHE A 119 -17.22 3.69 -5.08
C PHE A 119 -16.05 4.66 -5.37
N VAL A 120 -16.06 5.84 -4.75
CA VAL A 120 -14.99 6.84 -4.89
C VAL A 120 -13.64 6.24 -4.45
N PHE A 121 -13.58 5.61 -3.28
CA PHE A 121 -12.36 4.96 -2.81
C PHE A 121 -11.90 3.84 -3.75
N ALA A 122 -12.82 2.99 -4.23
CA ALA A 122 -12.47 1.92 -5.16
C ALA A 122 -11.88 2.47 -6.47
N LEU A 123 -12.48 3.51 -7.02
CA LEU A 123 -12.01 4.17 -8.24
C LEU A 123 -10.60 4.76 -8.06
N PHE A 124 -10.42 5.61 -7.04
CA PHE A 124 -9.14 6.27 -6.81
C PHE A 124 -8.04 5.31 -6.37
N LEU A 125 -8.34 4.29 -5.57
CA LEU A 125 -7.37 3.25 -5.22
C LEU A 125 -6.99 2.40 -6.43
N GLY A 126 -7.90 2.15 -7.36
CA GLY A 126 -7.59 1.49 -8.63
C GLY A 126 -6.60 2.29 -9.48
N VAL A 127 -6.83 3.60 -9.62
CA VAL A 127 -5.91 4.52 -10.32
C VAL A 127 -4.55 4.55 -9.61
N TYR A 128 -4.55 4.70 -8.29
CA TYR A 128 -3.32 4.67 -7.49
C TYR A 128 -2.57 3.35 -7.64
N GLY A 129 -3.26 2.21 -7.55
CA GLY A 129 -2.67 0.89 -7.71
C GLY A 129 -2.01 0.70 -9.09
N SER A 130 -2.63 1.20 -10.15
CA SER A 130 -2.03 1.15 -11.50
C SER A 130 -0.74 1.97 -11.59
N ALA A 131 -0.67 3.12 -10.94
CA ALA A 131 0.54 3.94 -10.87
C ALA A 131 1.67 3.23 -10.10
N VAL A 132 1.34 2.55 -9.00
CA VAL A 132 2.31 1.76 -8.20
C VAL A 132 2.86 0.58 -9.02
N ILE A 133 1.99 -0.17 -9.72
CA ILE A 133 2.40 -1.28 -10.60
C ILE A 133 3.33 -0.76 -11.71
N LYS A 134 2.96 0.33 -12.36
CA LYS A 134 3.80 0.96 -13.39
C LYS A 134 5.16 1.41 -12.83
N GLY A 135 5.17 2.02 -11.65
CA GLY A 135 6.41 2.45 -10.99
C GLY A 135 7.34 1.28 -10.67
N ALA A 136 6.79 0.17 -10.15
CA ALA A 136 7.57 -1.05 -9.92
C ALA A 136 8.11 -1.66 -11.21
N ALA A 137 7.31 -1.69 -12.28
CA ALA A 137 7.75 -2.18 -13.59
C ALA A 137 8.87 -1.33 -14.20
N LEU A 138 8.82 -0.01 -14.03
CA LEU A 138 9.89 0.88 -14.49
C LEU A 138 11.20 0.63 -13.75
N LEU A 139 11.16 0.41 -12.43
CA LEU A 139 12.36 0.05 -11.66
C LEU A 139 12.94 -1.30 -12.12
N LEU A 140 12.10 -2.29 -12.39
CA LEU A 140 12.54 -3.59 -12.89
C LEU A 140 13.14 -3.50 -14.29
N ALA A 141 12.68 -2.59 -15.14
CA ALA A 141 13.17 -2.40 -16.50
C ALA A 141 14.62 -1.89 -16.55
N GLU A 142 15.11 -1.26 -15.48
CA GLU A 142 16.52 -0.87 -15.37
C GLU A 142 17.46 -2.08 -15.21
N PHE A 143 16.95 -3.20 -14.70
CA PHE A 143 17.75 -4.39 -14.42
C PHE A 143 17.49 -5.54 -15.39
N LEU A 144 16.34 -5.55 -16.07
CA LEU A 144 15.91 -6.64 -16.92
C LEU A 144 15.73 -6.15 -18.35
N PRO A 145 16.33 -6.83 -19.34
CA PRO A 145 16.19 -6.50 -20.77
C PRO A 145 14.81 -6.94 -21.30
N VAL A 146 13.74 -6.53 -20.63
CA VAL A 146 12.36 -6.90 -20.94
C VAL A 146 11.55 -5.61 -21.14
N PRO A 147 10.66 -5.54 -22.13
CA PRO A 147 9.87 -4.33 -22.37
C PRO A 147 8.94 -4.03 -21.19
N VAL A 148 8.81 -2.75 -20.87
CA VAL A 148 8.05 -2.25 -19.67
C VAL A 148 6.63 -2.79 -19.62
N TRP A 149 5.94 -2.91 -20.76
CA TRP A 149 4.57 -3.43 -20.80
C TRP A 149 4.48 -4.87 -20.30
N ALA A 150 5.47 -5.73 -20.62
CA ALA A 150 5.51 -7.10 -20.12
C ALA A 150 5.78 -7.16 -18.62
N LEU A 151 6.63 -6.28 -18.11
CA LEU A 151 6.88 -6.13 -16.67
C LEU A 151 5.67 -5.61 -15.91
N ILE A 152 4.87 -4.71 -16.50
CA ILE A 152 3.60 -4.27 -15.92
C ILE A 152 2.66 -5.47 -15.70
N TRP A 153 2.48 -6.31 -16.73
CA TRP A 153 1.65 -7.51 -16.62
C TRP A 153 2.22 -8.51 -15.62
N LEU A 154 3.53 -8.72 -15.62
CA LEU A 154 4.21 -9.60 -14.66
C LEU A 154 3.93 -9.16 -13.22
N VAL A 155 4.18 -7.89 -12.90
CA VAL A 155 3.93 -7.34 -11.56
C VAL A 155 2.46 -7.40 -11.20
N ALA A 156 1.55 -7.05 -12.13
CA ALA A 156 0.12 -7.12 -11.90
C ALA A 156 -0.36 -8.54 -11.58
N ILE A 157 0.14 -9.54 -12.31
CA ILE A 157 -0.20 -10.95 -12.07
C ILE A 157 0.34 -11.40 -10.71
N ILE A 158 1.60 -11.09 -10.38
CA ILE A 158 2.19 -11.47 -9.08
C ILE A 158 1.40 -10.85 -7.93
N VAL A 159 1.11 -9.55 -8.01
CA VAL A 159 0.32 -8.86 -6.97
C VAL A 159 -1.09 -9.44 -6.90
N GLY A 160 -1.75 -9.66 -8.04
CA GLY A 160 -3.09 -10.25 -8.10
C GLY A 160 -3.14 -11.66 -7.49
N LEU A 161 -2.18 -12.52 -7.81
CA LEU A 161 -2.05 -13.85 -7.22
C LEU A 161 -1.77 -13.78 -5.71
N THR A 162 -0.93 -12.86 -5.27
CA THR A 162 -0.64 -12.65 -3.85
C THR A 162 -1.90 -12.29 -3.07
N VAL A 163 -2.68 -11.35 -3.59
CA VAL A 163 -3.94 -10.94 -2.98
C VAL A 163 -4.97 -12.07 -3.01
N PHE A 164 -5.05 -12.82 -4.11
CA PHE A 164 -6.00 -13.92 -4.28
C PHE A 164 -5.69 -15.10 -3.35
N ILE A 165 -4.42 -15.47 -3.21
CA ILE A 165 -3.98 -16.63 -2.41
C ILE A 165 -3.86 -16.26 -0.93
N GLY A 166 -3.22 -15.13 -0.63
CA GLY A 166 -2.87 -14.71 0.73
C GLY A 166 -3.93 -13.85 1.41
N GLY A 167 -4.88 -13.29 0.65
CA GLY A 167 -5.80 -12.29 1.16
C GLY A 167 -5.07 -11.07 1.72
N LEU A 168 -5.74 -10.30 2.59
CA LEU A 168 -5.15 -9.09 3.21
C LEU A 168 -3.92 -9.39 4.09
N ARG A 169 -3.85 -10.57 4.73
CA ARG A 169 -2.67 -10.97 5.54
C ARG A 169 -1.46 -11.37 4.71
N GLY A 170 -1.67 -11.91 3.53
CA GLY A 170 -0.57 -12.28 2.64
C GLY A 170 0.10 -11.07 1.99
N VAL A 171 -0.53 -9.90 2.08
CA VAL A 171 -0.03 -8.62 1.55
C VAL A 171 0.63 -7.76 2.63
N LEU A 172 0.32 -7.99 3.91
CA LEU A 172 0.92 -7.33 5.07
C LEU A 172 2.16 -8.07 5.55
#